data_e25fe37e55d3a24bcb898b09b195aa9c
#
_entry.id   e25fe37e55d3a24bcb898b09b195aa9c
#
_cell.length_a   1.000
_cell.length_b   1.000
_cell.length_c   1.000
_cell.angle_alpha   90.00
_cell.angle_beta   90.00
_cell.angle_gamma   90.00
#
_symmetry.space_group_name_H-M   'P 1'
#
loop_
_entity.id
_entity.type
_entity.pdbx_description
1 polymer ?
#
loop_
_entity_poly.entity_id
_entity_poly.type
_entity_poly.pdbx_seq_one_letter_code
_entity_poly.pdbx_strand_id
1 'polypeptide(L)'
;MMMTIAFLNGSSLLVNVLSGLFGVLPFIFAFLVGLHVGVIVIEESGGLNLMGMLLNPVAFIELPATWISLSLGMELGLFQFQGFSLSGACPFLRHGLLVYGTLIVPLLLVAAFIEVLLIKWGLRFMARKAEEECSDRRNY
;
A
#
# COMPACT_ATOMS: atom_id res chain seq x y z
N MET A 1 -12.14 -5.61 10.72
CA MET A 1 -10.90 -4.81 10.64
C MET A 1 -9.98 -5.28 9.51
N MET A 2 -9.41 -6.49 9.52
CA MET A 2 -8.53 -6.99 8.45
C MET A 2 -9.14 -6.87 7.04
N MET A 3 -10.38 -7.32 6.86
CA MET A 3 -11.10 -7.24 5.57
C MET A 3 -11.30 -5.80 5.09
N THR A 4 -11.53 -4.86 6.00
CA THR A 4 -11.71 -3.44 5.66
C THR A 4 -10.41 -2.84 5.14
N ILE A 5 -9.28 -3.11 5.81
CA ILE A 5 -7.95 -2.64 5.41
C ILE A 5 -7.58 -3.24 4.04
N ALA A 6 -7.69 -4.55 3.90
CA ALA A 6 -7.40 -5.23 2.63
C ALA A 6 -8.29 -4.73 1.48
N PHE A 7 -9.57 -4.43 1.76
CA PHE A 7 -10.50 -3.91 0.76
C PHE A 7 -10.14 -2.48 0.33
N LEU A 8 -9.82 -1.60 1.28
CA LEU A 8 -9.45 -0.21 0.98
C LEU A 8 -8.13 -0.15 0.18
N ASN A 9 -7.10 -0.86 0.64
CA ASN A 9 -5.82 -0.92 -0.05
C ASN A 9 -5.96 -1.59 -1.42
N GLY A 10 -6.71 -2.69 -1.51
CA GLY A 10 -7.00 -3.37 -2.77
C GLY A 10 -7.74 -2.47 -3.76
N SER A 11 -8.79 -1.79 -3.33
CA SER A 11 -9.53 -0.85 -4.19
C SER A 11 -8.63 0.26 -4.72
N SER A 12 -7.78 0.84 -3.88
CA SER A 12 -6.84 1.88 -4.28
C SER A 12 -5.85 1.38 -5.35
N LEU A 13 -5.27 0.19 -5.16
CA LEU A 13 -4.35 -0.38 -6.13
C LEU A 13 -5.03 -0.81 -7.43
N LEU A 14 -6.29 -1.27 -7.36
CA LEU A 14 -7.09 -1.54 -8.56
C LEU A 14 -7.35 -0.27 -9.37
N VAL A 15 -7.68 0.84 -8.68
CA VAL A 15 -7.84 2.15 -9.33
C VAL A 15 -6.55 2.59 -10.02
N ASN A 16 -5.38 2.34 -9.44
CA ASN A 16 -4.09 2.63 -10.09
C ASN A 16 -3.94 1.87 -11.42
N VAL A 17 -4.28 0.58 -11.48
CA VAL A 17 -4.24 -0.20 -12.72
C VAL A 17 -5.25 0.34 -13.74
N LEU A 18 -6.49 0.57 -13.30
CA LEU A 18 -7.56 1.07 -14.19
C LEU A 18 -7.33 2.51 -14.67
N SER A 19 -6.60 3.31 -13.89
CA SER A 19 -6.25 4.69 -14.27
C SER A 19 -5.47 4.76 -15.58
N GLY A 20 -4.80 3.68 -15.96
CA GLY A 20 -4.13 3.54 -17.25
C GLY A 20 -5.04 3.73 -18.44
N LEU A 21 -6.35 3.49 -18.30
CA LEU A 21 -7.34 3.78 -19.35
C LEU A 21 -7.45 5.28 -19.68
N PHE A 22 -7.01 6.15 -18.79
CA PHE A 22 -7.01 7.60 -18.98
C PHE A 22 -5.63 8.17 -19.35
N GLY A 23 -4.69 7.34 -19.75
CA GLY A 23 -3.38 7.69 -20.27
C GLY A 23 -2.47 8.42 -19.26
N VAL A 24 -2.81 9.65 -18.88
CA VAL A 24 -1.98 10.51 -18.02
C VAL A 24 -2.18 10.23 -16.52
N LEU A 25 -3.33 9.72 -16.10
CA LEU A 25 -3.67 9.54 -14.69
C LEU A 25 -2.67 8.69 -13.88
N PRO A 26 -2.11 7.58 -14.39
CA PRO A 26 -1.14 6.79 -13.62
C PRO A 26 0.11 7.57 -13.24
N PHE A 27 0.55 8.50 -14.10
CA PHE A 27 1.71 9.36 -13.84
C PHE A 27 1.41 10.36 -12.71
N ILE A 28 0.19 10.90 -12.70
CA ILE A 28 -0.28 11.79 -11.62
C ILE A 28 -0.35 11.02 -10.31
N PHE A 29 -0.92 9.80 -10.31
CA PHE A 29 -0.98 8.97 -9.11
C PHE A 29 0.40 8.55 -8.60
N ALA A 30 1.33 8.20 -9.49
CA ALA A 30 2.71 7.89 -9.11
C ALA A 30 3.38 9.10 -8.42
N PHE A 31 3.19 10.30 -8.96
CA PHE A 31 3.69 11.54 -8.35
C PHE A 31 3.05 11.78 -6.97
N LEU A 32 1.74 11.64 -6.85
CA LEU A 32 1.02 11.84 -5.58
C LEU A 32 1.42 10.82 -4.52
N VAL A 33 1.60 9.54 -4.90
CA VAL A 33 2.09 8.50 -3.99
C VAL A 33 3.50 8.83 -3.53
N GLY A 34 4.40 9.22 -4.44
CA GLY A 34 5.76 9.64 -4.08
C GLY A 34 5.78 10.85 -3.14
N LEU A 35 4.94 11.86 -3.42
CA LEU A 35 4.80 13.04 -2.57
C LEU A 35 4.28 12.65 -1.17
N HIS A 36 3.25 11.82 -1.10
CA HIS A 36 2.66 11.37 0.16
C HIS A 36 3.67 10.61 1.02
N VAL A 37 4.40 9.67 0.43
CA VAL A 37 5.48 8.94 1.11
C VAL A 37 6.56 9.92 1.59
N GLY A 38 6.95 10.88 0.76
CA GLY A 38 7.93 11.90 1.11
C GLY A 38 7.50 12.75 2.31
N VAL A 39 6.23 13.19 2.36
CA VAL A 39 5.69 13.97 3.48
C VAL A 39 5.70 13.16 4.77
N ILE A 40 5.23 11.90 4.76
CA ILE A 40 5.24 11.03 5.94
C ILE A 40 6.67 10.85 6.47
N VAL A 41 7.65 10.62 5.59
CA VAL A 41 9.05 10.46 5.98
C VAL A 41 9.58 11.72 6.66
N ILE A 42 9.22 12.91 6.19
CA ILE A 42 9.68 14.18 6.77
C ILE A 42 8.99 14.42 8.12
N GLU A 43 7.69 14.20 8.23
CA GLU A 43 6.91 14.47 9.45
C GLU A 43 7.26 13.52 10.59
N GLU A 44 7.34 12.22 10.34
CA GLU A 44 7.55 11.22 11.42
C GLU A 44 9.01 11.16 11.91
N SER A 45 9.98 11.60 11.12
CA SER A 45 11.37 11.27 11.42
C SER A 45 12.37 12.42 11.37
N GLY A 46 11.92 13.65 11.13
CA GLY A 46 12.88 14.74 10.97
C GLY A 46 13.92 14.48 9.87
N GLY A 47 13.57 13.67 8.88
CA GLY A 47 14.42 13.37 7.72
C GLY A 47 15.38 12.18 7.87
N LEU A 48 15.55 11.62 9.07
CA LEU A 48 16.59 10.59 9.35
C LEU A 48 16.07 9.14 9.42
N ASN A 49 14.76 8.90 9.36
CA ASN A 49 14.20 7.57 9.66
C ASN A 49 13.51 6.87 8.46
N LEU A 50 13.92 7.16 7.23
CA LEU A 50 13.54 6.37 6.05
C LEU A 50 13.75 4.87 6.29
N MET A 51 14.81 4.53 7.04
CA MET A 51 15.11 3.17 7.47
C MET A 51 14.03 2.59 8.38
N GLY A 52 13.48 3.39 9.32
CA GLY A 52 12.41 2.95 10.22
C GLY A 52 11.10 2.66 9.47
N MET A 53 10.79 3.45 8.45
CA MET A 53 9.62 3.22 7.59
C MET A 53 9.79 1.98 6.72
N LEU A 54 10.97 1.78 6.13
CA LEU A 54 11.29 0.59 5.33
C LEU A 54 11.38 -0.68 6.17
N LEU A 55 11.73 -0.57 7.45
CA LEU A 55 11.73 -1.67 8.41
C LEU A 55 10.33 -2.04 8.92
N ASN A 56 9.31 -1.22 8.63
CA ASN A 56 7.92 -1.61 8.88
C ASN A 56 7.53 -2.75 7.92
N PRO A 57 7.25 -3.97 8.43
CA PRO A 57 6.98 -5.13 7.58
C PRO A 57 5.75 -4.96 6.69
N VAL A 58 4.79 -4.12 7.09
CA VAL A 58 3.61 -3.80 6.29
C VAL A 58 4.02 -2.93 5.09
N ALA A 59 4.77 -1.84 5.32
CA ALA A 59 5.24 -0.97 4.26
C ALA A 59 6.16 -1.72 3.27
N PHE A 60 6.98 -2.63 3.77
CA PHE A 60 7.86 -3.46 2.94
C PHE A 60 7.09 -4.33 1.93
N ILE A 61 5.86 -4.72 2.23
CA ILE A 61 5.01 -5.53 1.35
C ILE A 61 4.11 -4.62 0.48
N GLU A 62 3.58 -3.53 1.04
CA GLU A 62 2.65 -2.63 0.34
C GLU A 62 3.33 -1.77 -0.71
N LEU A 63 4.56 -1.31 -0.48
CA LEU A 63 5.30 -0.50 -1.46
C LEU A 63 5.54 -1.23 -2.78
N PRO A 64 6.07 -2.48 -2.82
CA PRO A 64 6.18 -3.24 -4.05
C PRO A 64 4.83 -3.48 -4.74
N ALA A 65 3.76 -3.78 -3.98
CA ALA A 65 2.42 -3.97 -4.55
C ALA A 65 1.91 -2.68 -5.22
N THR A 66 2.15 -1.52 -4.60
CA THR A 66 1.81 -0.21 -5.14
C THR A 66 2.61 0.08 -6.42
N TRP A 67 3.90 -0.19 -6.42
CA TRP A 67 4.75 0.03 -7.60
C TRP A 67 4.36 -0.87 -8.77
N ILE A 68 4.05 -2.14 -8.51
CA ILE A 68 3.57 -3.06 -9.55
C ILE A 68 2.25 -2.56 -10.12
N SER A 69 1.29 -2.13 -9.29
CA SER A 69 0.00 -1.62 -9.76
C SER A 69 0.13 -0.35 -10.60
N LEU A 70 1.01 0.59 -10.18
CA LEU A 70 1.31 1.80 -10.93
C LEU A 70 2.02 1.50 -12.26
N SER A 71 2.97 0.57 -12.26
CA SER A 71 3.67 0.15 -13.49
C SER A 71 2.70 -0.43 -14.51
N LEU A 72 1.77 -1.27 -14.09
CA LEU A 72 0.72 -1.81 -14.96
C LEU A 72 -0.20 -0.71 -15.50
N GLY A 73 -0.57 0.26 -14.66
CA GLY A 73 -1.33 1.43 -15.10
C GLY A 73 -0.57 2.29 -16.10
N MET A 74 0.74 2.53 -15.87
CA MET A 74 1.59 3.28 -16.78
C MET A 74 1.77 2.57 -18.13
N GLU A 75 1.98 1.25 -18.13
CA GLU A 75 2.08 0.46 -19.34
C GLU A 75 0.82 0.59 -20.22
N LEU A 76 -0.36 0.46 -19.59
CA LEU A 76 -1.63 0.66 -20.25
C LEU A 76 -1.81 2.11 -20.73
N GLY A 77 -1.38 3.10 -19.95
CA GLY A 77 -1.42 4.52 -20.32
C GLY A 77 -0.52 4.84 -21.49
N LEU A 78 0.71 4.34 -21.51
CA LEU A 78 1.66 4.54 -22.62
C LEU A 78 1.14 3.94 -23.93
N PHE A 79 0.49 2.77 -23.86
CA PHE A 79 -0.14 2.16 -25.03
C PHE A 79 -1.19 3.09 -25.65
N GLN A 80 -1.92 3.85 -24.84
CA GLN A 80 -2.93 4.79 -25.31
C GLN A 80 -2.35 5.97 -26.10
N PHE A 81 -1.12 6.42 -25.78
CA PHE A 81 -0.45 7.48 -26.55
C PHE A 81 0.00 7.04 -27.95
N GLN A 82 0.11 5.73 -28.19
CA GLN A 82 0.49 5.19 -29.50
C GLN A 82 -0.68 5.06 -30.50
N GLY A 83 -1.89 5.34 -30.06
CA GLY A 83 -3.11 5.31 -30.87
C GLY A 83 -4.23 4.58 -30.13
N PHE A 84 -5.23 5.33 -29.68
CA PHE A 84 -6.34 4.78 -28.89
C PHE A 84 -7.13 3.73 -29.68
N SER A 85 -7.02 2.46 -29.25
CA SER A 85 -7.88 1.37 -29.71
C SER A 85 -8.31 0.55 -28.51
N LEU A 86 -9.61 0.56 -28.21
CA LEU A 86 -10.20 -0.25 -27.14
C LEU A 86 -9.91 -1.75 -27.33
N SER A 87 -9.89 -2.22 -28.56
CA SER A 87 -9.56 -3.62 -28.88
C SER A 87 -8.09 -3.96 -28.57
N GLY A 88 -7.17 -3.00 -28.78
CA GLY A 88 -5.76 -3.15 -28.44
C GLY A 88 -5.47 -3.04 -26.94
N ALA A 89 -6.26 -2.27 -26.18
CA ALA A 89 -6.11 -2.14 -24.73
C ALA A 89 -6.58 -3.40 -23.96
N CYS A 90 -7.49 -4.19 -24.54
CA CYS A 90 -8.09 -5.34 -23.87
C CYS A 90 -7.08 -6.41 -23.42
N PRO A 91 -6.05 -6.81 -24.21
CA PRO A 91 -5.02 -7.74 -23.76
C PRO A 91 -4.20 -7.22 -22.58
N PHE A 92 -3.82 -5.93 -22.59
CA PHE A 92 -3.07 -5.29 -21.51
C PHE A 92 -3.89 -5.22 -20.24
N LEU A 93 -5.16 -4.83 -20.34
CA LEU A 93 -6.07 -4.79 -19.20
C LEU A 93 -6.27 -6.20 -18.61
N ARG A 94 -6.46 -7.21 -19.46
CA ARG A 94 -6.57 -8.61 -19.00
C ARG A 94 -5.29 -9.05 -18.29
N HIS A 95 -4.12 -8.76 -18.84
CA HIS A 95 -2.84 -9.05 -18.19
C HIS A 95 -2.72 -8.33 -16.83
N GLY A 96 -2.99 -7.04 -16.79
CA GLY A 96 -2.97 -6.25 -15.56
C GLY A 96 -3.92 -6.79 -14.48
N LEU A 97 -5.13 -7.17 -14.84
CA LEU A 97 -6.09 -7.78 -13.92
C LEU A 97 -5.67 -9.18 -13.43
N LEU A 98 -5.03 -9.98 -14.29
CA LEU A 98 -4.45 -11.26 -13.88
C LEU A 98 -3.31 -11.07 -12.88
N VAL A 99 -2.37 -10.17 -13.16
CA VAL A 99 -1.27 -9.86 -12.23
C VAL A 99 -1.83 -9.27 -10.92
N TYR A 100 -2.83 -8.40 -11.01
CA TYR A 100 -3.51 -7.86 -9.85
C TYR A 100 -4.09 -8.99 -8.97
N GLY A 101 -4.88 -9.89 -9.55
CA GLY A 101 -5.53 -10.98 -8.81
C GLY A 101 -4.57 -12.04 -8.27
N THR A 102 -3.51 -12.36 -9.02
CA THR A 102 -2.58 -13.45 -8.65
C THR A 102 -1.41 -12.99 -7.79
N LEU A 103 -0.99 -11.75 -7.89
CA LEU A 103 0.17 -11.24 -7.17
C LEU A 103 -0.21 -10.17 -6.14
N ILE A 104 -0.91 -9.11 -6.55
CA ILE A 104 -1.19 -7.97 -5.68
C ILE A 104 -2.18 -8.36 -4.57
N VAL A 105 -3.27 -9.04 -4.89
CA VAL A 105 -4.27 -9.43 -3.89
C VAL A 105 -3.69 -10.33 -2.80
N PRO A 106 -2.94 -11.41 -3.09
CA PRO A 106 -2.29 -12.21 -2.05
C PRO A 106 -1.30 -11.41 -1.20
N LEU A 107 -0.49 -10.53 -1.81
CA LEU A 107 0.42 -9.66 -1.07
C LEU A 107 -0.33 -8.77 -0.07
N LEU A 108 -1.43 -8.14 -0.49
CA LEU A 108 -2.25 -7.30 0.37
C LEU A 108 -2.90 -8.08 1.51
N LEU A 109 -3.34 -9.31 1.27
CA LEU A 109 -3.90 -10.16 2.32
C LEU A 109 -2.84 -10.50 3.37
N VAL A 110 -1.60 -10.78 2.95
CA VAL A 110 -0.48 -11.01 3.87
C VAL A 110 -0.14 -9.73 4.64
N ALA A 111 -0.07 -8.58 3.98
CA ALA A 111 0.16 -7.29 4.63
C ALA A 111 -0.90 -6.97 5.69
N ALA A 112 -2.18 -7.10 5.34
CA ALA A 112 -3.30 -6.87 6.26
C ALA A 112 -3.30 -7.84 7.44
N PHE A 113 -2.87 -9.09 7.23
CA PHE A 113 -2.72 -10.06 8.32
C PHE A 113 -1.62 -9.65 9.29
N ILE A 114 -0.45 -9.27 8.77
CA ILE A 114 0.68 -8.79 9.58
C ILE A 114 0.29 -7.53 10.35
N GLU A 115 -0.38 -6.59 9.72
CA GLU A 115 -0.86 -5.36 10.36
C GLU A 115 -1.76 -5.64 11.56
N VAL A 116 -2.75 -6.54 11.40
CA VAL A 116 -3.64 -6.94 12.51
C VAL A 116 -2.87 -7.63 13.63
N LEU A 117 -1.86 -8.44 13.32
CA LEU A 117 -1.01 -9.06 14.34
C LEU A 117 -0.21 -8.01 15.11
N LEU A 118 0.40 -7.04 14.42
CA LEU A 118 1.17 -5.95 15.04
C LEU A 118 0.30 -5.09 15.94
N ILE A 119 -0.91 -4.72 15.51
CA ILE A 119 -1.87 -3.96 16.34
C ILE A 119 -2.23 -4.75 17.60
N LYS A 120 -2.58 -6.03 17.48
CA LYS A 120 -2.91 -6.87 18.64
C LYS A 120 -1.74 -7.01 19.59
N TRP A 121 -0.54 -7.14 19.08
CA TRP A 121 0.67 -7.25 19.90
C TRP A 121 0.99 -5.95 20.62
N GLY A 122 0.90 -4.82 19.93
CA GLY A 122 1.06 -3.49 20.51
C GLY A 122 0.07 -3.20 21.63
N LEU A 123 -1.21 -3.52 21.44
CA LEU A 123 -2.23 -3.37 22.47
C LEU A 123 -1.95 -4.23 23.73
N ARG A 124 -1.49 -5.47 23.55
CA ARG A 124 -1.11 -6.34 24.67
C ARG A 124 0.10 -5.79 25.43
N PHE A 125 1.06 -5.24 24.73
CA PHE A 125 2.24 -4.65 25.34
C PHE A 125 1.89 -3.41 26.17
N MET A 126 1.03 -2.52 25.65
CA MET A 126 0.53 -1.35 26.37
C MET A 126 -0.29 -1.73 27.60
N ALA A 127 -1.15 -2.76 27.51
CA ALA A 127 -1.92 -3.25 28.65
C ALA A 127 -1.03 -3.75 29.78
N ARG A 128 0.02 -4.52 29.48
CA ARG A 128 0.98 -4.98 30.47
C ARG A 128 1.72 -3.84 31.17
N LYS A 129 2.18 -2.83 30.40
CA LYS A 129 2.83 -1.65 30.98
C LYS A 129 1.91 -0.90 31.94
N ALA A 130 0.64 -0.72 31.56
CA ALA A 130 -0.34 -0.07 32.43
C ALA A 130 -0.59 -0.84 33.73
N GLU A 131 -0.59 -2.18 33.68
CA GLU A 131 -0.70 -3.03 34.91
C GLU A 131 0.53 -2.90 35.80
N GLU A 132 1.74 -2.86 35.23
CA GLU A 132 2.99 -2.67 35.97
C GLU A 132 3.02 -1.31 36.69
N GLU A 133 2.67 -0.21 35.99
CA GLU A 133 2.60 1.13 36.57
C GLU A 133 1.54 1.26 37.68
N CYS A 134 0.40 0.58 37.55
CA CYS A 134 -0.66 0.54 38.54
C CYS A 134 -0.24 -0.26 39.81
N SER A 135 0.54 -1.31 39.63
CA SER A 135 1.08 -2.13 40.71
C SER A 135 2.13 -1.37 41.53
N ASP A 136 3.00 -0.63 40.82
CA ASP A 136 4.07 0.15 41.46
C ASP A 136 3.50 1.29 42.32
N ARG A 137 2.48 2.01 41.82
CA ARG A 137 1.77 3.06 42.61
C ARG A 137 1.03 2.55 43.86
N ARG A 138 0.72 1.28 43.91
CA ARG A 138 0.00 0.69 45.07
C ARG A 138 0.93 0.29 46.19
N ASN A 139 2.22 0.20 45.93
CA ASN A 139 3.26 -0.18 46.88
C ASN A 139 3.96 1.03 47.56
N TYR A 140 3.56 2.25 47.19
CA TYR A 140 3.96 3.52 47.83
C TYR A 140 2.79 4.13 48.63
#